data_eed8ceeab667bdf9db6b1a985310f8ee
#
_entry.id   eed8ceeab667bdf9db6b1a985310f8ee
#
_cell.length_a   1.000
_cell.length_b   1.000
_cell.length_c   1.000
_cell.angle_alpha   90.00
_cell.angle_beta   90.00
_cell.angle_gamma   90.00
#
_symmetry.space_group_name_H-M   'P 1'
#
loop_
_entity.id
_entity.type
_entity.pdbx_description
1 polymer ?
#
loop_
_entity_poly.entity_id
_entity_poly.type
_entity_poly.pdbx_seq_one_letter_code
_entity_poly.pdbx_strand_id
1 'polypeptide(L)'
;MSVLRLVRPVLMAVALSGVPTLTGCAHLVVLHDPLTASEHNDLGVAYESSGQLDLAAKEYHQALRLDSHQARARVNLGNIEAANGRWGSAEKCYRRALRDSSTDYDAMNDLAVALLKQGRPLDEARALAERAVASGGEREPVYRSTLAEVDSAGR
;
A
#
# COMPACT_ATOMS: atom_id res chain seq x y z
N MET A 1 30.09 -0.05 -16.30
CA MET A 1 30.38 -1.40 -16.82
C MET A 1 29.06 -2.17 -16.80
N SER A 2 28.53 -2.33 -18.01
CA SER A 2 27.19 -2.89 -18.24
C SER A 2 27.18 -4.39 -18.06
N VAL A 3 26.26 -4.93 -17.25
CA VAL A 3 25.96 -6.36 -17.22
C VAL A 3 24.61 -6.57 -17.88
N LEU A 4 24.65 -6.68 -19.19
CA LEU A 4 23.53 -7.10 -20.02
C LEU A 4 23.37 -8.61 -19.84
N ARG A 5 22.39 -9.06 -19.03
CA ARG A 5 22.04 -10.48 -18.95
C ARG A 5 21.24 -10.85 -20.18
N LEU A 6 21.87 -11.62 -21.07
CA LEU A 6 21.26 -12.25 -22.22
C LEU A 6 20.13 -13.19 -21.78
N VAL A 7 18.89 -12.83 -22.11
CA VAL A 7 17.76 -13.76 -22.12
C VAL A 7 17.89 -14.60 -23.38
N ARG A 8 18.21 -15.88 -23.24
CA ARG A 8 18.25 -16.83 -24.36
C ARG A 8 16.82 -17.18 -24.77
N PRO A 9 16.42 -16.94 -26.02
CA PRO A 9 15.16 -17.46 -26.52
C PRO A 9 15.34 -18.96 -26.78
N VAL A 10 14.55 -19.81 -26.12
CA VAL A 10 14.40 -21.19 -26.49
C VAL A 10 13.48 -21.26 -27.68
N LEU A 11 14.06 -21.30 -28.89
CA LEU A 11 13.33 -21.65 -30.10
C LEU A 11 13.05 -23.17 -30.06
N MET A 12 11.79 -23.51 -29.84
CA MET A 12 11.29 -24.86 -29.98
C MET A 12 10.79 -25.03 -31.41
N ALA A 13 11.57 -25.78 -32.21
CA ALA A 13 11.17 -26.16 -33.55
C ALA A 13 9.99 -27.12 -33.48
N VAL A 14 8.85 -26.72 -34.07
CA VAL A 14 7.70 -27.60 -34.26
C VAL A 14 7.91 -28.39 -35.55
N ALA A 15 8.23 -29.66 -35.41
CA ALA A 15 8.19 -30.62 -36.54
C ALA A 15 6.73 -31.07 -36.72
N LEU A 16 6.14 -30.68 -37.87
CA LEU A 16 4.85 -31.21 -38.34
C LEU A 16 5.02 -32.60 -38.89
N SER A 17 4.49 -33.60 -38.24
CA SER A 17 4.13 -34.86 -38.88
C SER A 17 2.92 -35.47 -38.16
N GLY A 18 1.79 -35.37 -38.81
CA GLY A 18 0.67 -36.28 -38.94
C GLY A 18 -0.13 -36.76 -37.72
N VAL A 19 -1.45 -36.46 -37.80
CA VAL A 19 -2.63 -37.06 -37.14
C VAL A 19 -3.06 -36.43 -35.80
N PRO A 20 -4.28 -35.85 -35.73
CA PRO A 20 -4.75 -35.18 -34.54
C PRO A 20 -5.39 -36.15 -33.57
N THR A 21 -4.69 -36.53 -32.54
CA THR A 21 -5.35 -36.95 -31.32
C THR A 21 -5.54 -35.71 -30.46
N LEU A 22 -6.79 -35.25 -30.39
CA LEU A 22 -7.23 -34.18 -29.48
C LEU A 22 -7.11 -34.63 -28.02
N THR A 23 -5.90 -34.73 -27.53
CA THR A 23 -5.64 -34.72 -26.09
C THR A 23 -5.03 -33.36 -25.79
N GLY A 24 -5.90 -32.36 -25.75
CA GLY A 24 -5.54 -30.98 -25.39
C GLY A 24 -5.14 -30.93 -23.94
N CYS A 25 -3.89 -31.20 -23.59
CA CYS A 25 -3.28 -30.66 -22.42
C CYS A 25 -3.14 -29.16 -22.66
N ALA A 26 -4.17 -28.40 -22.28
CA ALA A 26 -4.03 -26.96 -22.17
C ALA A 26 -2.88 -26.72 -21.20
N HIS A 27 -1.70 -26.40 -21.73
CA HIS A 27 -0.60 -25.89 -20.91
C HIS A 27 -1.08 -24.53 -20.39
N LEU A 28 -1.58 -24.54 -19.16
CA LEU A 28 -1.86 -23.30 -18.43
C LEU A 28 -0.51 -22.63 -18.20
N VAL A 29 -0.17 -21.68 -19.07
CA VAL A 29 0.99 -20.81 -18.82
C VAL A 29 0.57 -19.88 -17.69
N VAL A 30 0.95 -20.24 -16.49
CA VAL A 30 0.82 -19.33 -15.35
C VAL A 30 1.85 -18.23 -15.56
N LEU A 31 1.39 -17.09 -16.05
CA LEU A 31 2.22 -15.87 -16.09
C LEU A 31 2.49 -15.48 -14.65
N HIS A 32 3.69 -15.81 -14.19
CA HIS A 32 4.15 -15.38 -12.88
C HIS A 32 4.46 -13.89 -12.94
N ASP A 33 3.85 -13.12 -12.06
CA ASP A 33 4.18 -11.70 -11.90
C ASP A 33 5.63 -11.61 -11.39
N PRO A 34 6.55 -10.98 -12.13
CA PRO A 34 7.95 -10.96 -11.75
C PRO A 34 8.26 -9.95 -10.63
N LEU A 35 7.29 -9.08 -10.29
CA LEU A 35 7.50 -8.03 -9.30
C LEU A 35 7.42 -8.56 -7.87
N THR A 36 8.28 -8.04 -7.03
CA THR A 36 8.24 -8.24 -5.57
C THR A 36 7.19 -7.36 -4.91
N ALA A 37 6.86 -7.63 -3.66
CA ALA A 37 5.96 -6.78 -2.88
C ALA A 37 6.42 -5.32 -2.80
N SER A 38 7.73 -5.08 -2.68
CA SER A 38 8.30 -3.73 -2.68
C SER A 38 8.14 -3.03 -4.03
N GLU A 39 8.40 -3.74 -5.13
CA GLU A 39 8.27 -3.18 -6.47
C GLU A 39 6.81 -2.83 -6.81
N HIS A 40 5.85 -3.66 -6.38
CA HIS A 40 4.43 -3.32 -6.48
C HIS A 40 4.08 -2.08 -5.66
N ASN A 41 4.61 -1.94 -4.44
CA ASN A 41 4.42 -0.72 -3.67
C ASN A 41 4.98 0.50 -4.41
N ASP A 42 6.18 0.41 -4.96
CA ASP A 42 6.83 1.53 -5.66
C ASP A 42 6.08 1.90 -6.96
N LEU A 43 5.56 0.89 -7.67
CA LEU A 43 4.67 1.10 -8.81
C LEU A 43 3.36 1.79 -8.39
N GLY A 44 2.79 1.39 -7.26
CA GLY A 44 1.63 2.03 -6.67
C GLY A 44 1.89 3.51 -6.38
N VAL A 45 3.03 3.87 -5.79
CA VAL A 45 3.46 5.25 -5.54
C VAL A 45 3.58 6.04 -6.85
N ALA A 46 4.11 5.43 -7.91
CA ALA A 46 4.21 6.08 -9.22
C ALA A 46 2.82 6.36 -9.82
N TYR A 47 1.87 5.43 -9.72
CA TYR A 47 0.49 5.66 -10.14
C TYR A 47 -0.22 6.74 -9.31
N GLU A 48 -0.02 6.74 -7.99
CA GLU A 48 -0.58 7.76 -7.09
C GLU A 48 -0.05 9.16 -7.46
N SER A 49 1.25 9.29 -7.70
CA SER A 49 1.88 10.54 -8.11
C SER A 49 1.35 11.07 -9.46
N SER A 50 0.85 10.18 -10.32
CA SER A 50 0.22 10.53 -11.60
C SER A 50 -1.31 10.69 -11.50
N GLY A 51 -1.87 10.62 -10.30
CA GLY A 51 -3.31 10.76 -10.03
C GLY A 51 -4.15 9.53 -10.39
N GLN A 52 -3.52 8.40 -10.70
CA GLN A 52 -4.19 7.15 -11.09
C GLN A 52 -4.47 6.28 -9.86
N LEU A 53 -5.33 6.78 -8.97
CA LEU A 53 -5.55 6.19 -7.64
C LEU A 53 -6.08 4.75 -7.68
N ASP A 54 -6.90 4.40 -8.68
CA ASP A 54 -7.42 3.03 -8.81
C ASP A 54 -6.30 2.03 -9.17
N LEU A 55 -5.36 2.45 -10.02
CA LEU A 55 -4.20 1.63 -10.36
C LEU A 55 -3.24 1.54 -9.17
N ALA A 56 -3.02 2.65 -8.47
CA ALA A 56 -2.22 2.65 -7.25
C ALA A 56 -2.78 1.67 -6.21
N ALA A 57 -4.08 1.72 -5.93
CA ALA A 57 -4.74 0.80 -5.01
C ALA A 57 -4.57 -0.67 -5.42
N LYS A 58 -4.69 -0.96 -6.71
CA LYS A 58 -4.47 -2.31 -7.26
C LYS A 58 -3.05 -2.81 -6.97
N GLU A 59 -2.05 -1.97 -7.18
CA GLU A 59 -0.65 -2.32 -6.94
C GLU A 59 -0.37 -2.49 -5.44
N TYR A 60 -0.92 -1.64 -4.57
CA TYR A 60 -0.80 -1.83 -3.12
C TYR A 60 -1.47 -3.12 -2.64
N HIS A 61 -2.62 -3.49 -3.21
CA HIS A 61 -3.23 -4.79 -2.94
C HIS A 61 -2.36 -5.95 -3.41
N GLN A 62 -1.68 -5.81 -4.56
CA GLN A 62 -0.74 -6.81 -5.04
C GLN A 62 0.44 -6.96 -4.10
N ALA A 63 1.04 -5.85 -3.66
CA ALA A 63 2.11 -5.83 -2.67
C ALA A 63 1.69 -6.59 -1.40
N LEU A 64 0.49 -6.30 -0.88
CA LEU A 64 -0.03 -6.92 0.34
C LEU A 64 -0.45 -8.40 0.17
N ARG A 65 -0.67 -8.86 -1.07
CA ARG A 65 -0.85 -10.30 -1.35
C ARG A 65 0.47 -11.07 -1.31
N LEU A 66 1.54 -10.45 -1.78
CA LEU A 66 2.88 -11.02 -1.78
C LEU A 66 3.55 -10.97 -0.40
N ASP A 67 3.36 -9.84 0.30
CA ASP A 67 3.82 -9.65 1.68
C ASP A 67 2.74 -8.94 2.51
N SER A 68 2.04 -9.71 3.32
CA SER A 68 0.96 -9.21 4.18
C SER A 68 1.43 -8.32 5.32
N HIS A 69 2.74 -8.24 5.58
CA HIS A 69 3.36 -7.42 6.63
C HIS A 69 4.00 -6.13 6.10
N GLN A 70 3.85 -5.84 4.81
CA GLN A 70 4.40 -4.62 4.23
C GLN A 70 3.61 -3.38 4.71
N ALA A 71 4.06 -2.81 5.85
CA ALA A 71 3.39 -1.69 6.52
C ALA A 71 3.21 -0.48 5.57
N ARG A 72 4.24 -0.15 4.75
CA ARG A 72 4.20 0.98 3.82
C ARG A 72 3.07 0.86 2.80
N ALA A 73 2.93 -0.29 2.12
CA ALA A 73 1.84 -0.52 1.17
C ALA A 73 0.47 -0.40 1.84
N ARG A 74 0.39 -0.78 3.10
CA ARG A 74 -0.84 -0.69 3.88
C ARG A 74 -1.19 0.76 4.26
N VAL A 75 -0.20 1.58 4.63
CA VAL A 75 -0.40 3.03 4.86
C VAL A 75 -0.85 3.69 3.57
N ASN A 76 -0.16 3.45 2.46
CA ASN A 76 -0.51 4.02 1.15
C ASN A 76 -1.94 3.65 0.72
N LEU A 77 -2.35 2.39 0.90
CA LEU A 77 -3.74 1.98 0.66
C LEU A 77 -4.71 2.73 1.58
N GLY A 78 -4.34 2.92 2.85
CA GLY A 78 -5.11 3.72 3.81
C GLY A 78 -5.30 5.16 3.35
N ASN A 79 -4.25 5.77 2.78
CA ASN A 79 -4.30 7.13 2.23
C ASN A 79 -5.28 7.24 1.05
N ILE A 80 -5.29 6.25 0.15
CA ILE A 80 -6.29 6.19 -0.93
C ILE A 80 -7.71 6.03 -0.38
N GLU A 81 -7.90 5.18 0.62
CA GLU A 81 -9.20 5.03 1.28
C GLU A 81 -9.68 6.34 1.93
N ALA A 82 -8.78 7.05 2.61
CA ALA A 82 -9.04 8.36 3.21
C ALA A 82 -9.38 9.43 2.16
N ALA A 83 -8.62 9.50 1.07
CA ALA A 83 -8.86 10.41 -0.06
C ALA A 83 -10.26 10.20 -0.69
N ASN A 84 -10.74 8.96 -0.68
CA ASN A 84 -12.09 8.60 -1.13
C ASN A 84 -13.17 8.79 -0.03
N GLY A 85 -12.84 9.36 1.13
CA GLY A 85 -13.76 9.55 2.25
C GLY A 85 -14.14 8.27 3.00
N ARG A 86 -13.50 7.14 2.69
CA ARG A 86 -13.77 5.84 3.32
C ARG A 86 -12.96 5.68 4.61
N TRP A 87 -13.20 6.59 5.57
CA TRP A 87 -12.42 6.72 6.80
C TRP A 87 -12.36 5.44 7.64
N GLY A 88 -13.44 4.65 7.68
CA GLY A 88 -13.44 3.37 8.39
C GLY A 88 -12.55 2.30 7.73
N SER A 89 -12.35 2.35 6.41
CA SER A 89 -11.39 1.50 5.71
C SER A 89 -9.96 1.98 5.93
N ALA A 90 -9.73 3.29 5.88
CA ALA A 90 -8.46 3.91 6.18
C ALA A 90 -7.99 3.57 7.61
N GLU A 91 -8.87 3.71 8.61
CA GLU A 91 -8.60 3.31 10.00
C GLU A 91 -8.09 1.86 10.09
N LYS A 92 -8.77 0.92 9.42
CA LYS A 92 -8.36 -0.49 9.43
C LYS A 92 -6.97 -0.68 8.84
N CYS A 93 -6.65 0.04 7.77
CA CYS A 93 -5.34 0.02 7.14
C CYS A 93 -4.26 0.55 8.08
N TYR A 94 -4.43 1.72 8.66
CA TYR A 94 -3.45 2.33 9.56
C TYR A 94 -3.25 1.51 10.85
N ARG A 95 -4.30 1.02 11.48
CA ARG A 95 -4.20 0.14 12.64
C ARG A 95 -3.41 -1.12 12.33
N ARG A 96 -3.58 -1.67 11.14
CA ARG A 96 -2.87 -2.87 10.74
C ARG A 96 -1.40 -2.56 10.40
N ALA A 97 -1.12 -1.42 9.77
CA ALA A 97 0.24 -0.95 9.54
C ALA A 97 1.00 -0.76 10.86
N LEU A 98 0.35 -0.15 11.86
CA LEU A 98 0.94 0.07 13.19
C LEU A 98 1.19 -1.21 14.00
N ARG A 99 0.54 -2.33 13.68
CA ARG A 99 0.91 -3.63 14.25
C ARG A 99 2.22 -4.17 13.67
N ASP A 100 2.49 -3.87 12.40
CA ASP A 100 3.70 -4.33 11.72
C ASP A 100 4.87 -3.33 11.94
N SER A 101 4.56 -2.03 12.12
CA SER A 101 5.51 -0.95 12.40
C SER A 101 4.96 0.01 13.46
N SER A 102 5.19 -0.31 14.72
CA SER A 102 4.61 0.43 15.86
C SER A 102 5.22 1.83 16.08
N THR A 103 6.24 2.20 15.33
CA THR A 103 6.91 3.51 15.38
C THR A 103 6.73 4.31 14.08
N ASP A 104 5.74 3.95 13.26
CA ASP A 104 5.37 4.73 12.09
C ASP A 104 4.51 5.92 12.54
N TYR A 105 5.16 7.06 12.73
CA TYR A 105 4.51 8.27 13.23
C TYR A 105 3.58 8.91 12.21
N ASP A 106 3.84 8.72 10.91
CA ASP A 106 2.91 9.13 9.85
C ASP A 106 1.61 8.33 9.94
N ALA A 107 1.71 7.01 10.07
CA ALA A 107 0.54 6.16 10.25
C ALA A 107 -0.24 6.48 11.54
N MET A 108 0.45 6.90 12.63
CA MET A 108 -0.22 7.35 13.85
C MET A 108 -1.01 8.64 13.60
N ASN A 109 -0.39 9.62 12.95
CA ASN A 109 -1.03 10.87 12.59
C ASN A 109 -2.26 10.63 11.69
N ASP A 110 -2.11 9.80 10.66
CA ASP A 110 -3.17 9.51 9.69
C ASP A 110 -4.32 8.73 10.35
N LEU A 111 -4.01 7.86 11.31
CA LEU A 111 -5.02 7.21 12.13
C LEU A 111 -5.77 8.22 13.01
N ALA A 112 -5.06 9.19 13.62
CA ALA A 112 -5.69 10.23 14.40
C ALA A 112 -6.67 11.06 13.56
N VAL A 113 -6.28 11.44 12.34
CA VAL A 113 -7.15 12.10 11.37
C VAL A 113 -8.36 11.24 11.03
N ALA A 114 -8.15 9.95 10.75
CA ALA A 114 -9.24 9.04 10.38
C ALA A 114 -10.26 8.88 11.52
N LEU A 115 -9.81 8.83 12.77
CA LEU A 115 -10.69 8.78 13.94
C LEU A 115 -11.49 10.09 14.12
N LEU A 116 -10.82 11.23 13.96
CA LEU A 116 -11.45 12.54 14.02
C LEU A 116 -12.56 12.68 12.96
N LYS A 117 -12.27 12.33 11.71
CA LYS A 117 -13.23 12.40 10.58
C LYS A 117 -14.45 11.46 10.74
N GLN A 118 -14.31 10.42 11.54
CA GLN A 118 -15.41 9.50 11.87
C GLN A 118 -16.22 9.93 13.09
N GLY A 119 -15.86 11.01 13.77
CA GLY A 119 -16.50 11.43 15.02
C GLY A 119 -16.30 10.41 16.15
N ARG A 120 -15.18 9.68 16.13
CA ARG A 120 -14.83 8.68 17.19
C ARG A 120 -14.44 9.42 18.47
N PRO A 121 -14.44 8.74 19.63
CA PRO A 121 -13.91 9.34 20.87
C PRO A 121 -12.50 9.88 20.65
N LEU A 122 -12.26 11.12 21.06
CA LEU A 122 -11.05 11.89 20.70
C LEU A 122 -9.81 11.51 21.53
N ASP A 123 -9.97 10.77 22.62
CA ASP A 123 -8.84 10.43 23.50
C ASP A 123 -7.77 9.61 22.78
N GLU A 124 -8.18 8.62 21.98
CA GLU A 124 -7.24 7.84 21.18
C GLU A 124 -6.59 8.69 20.08
N ALA A 125 -7.38 9.50 19.37
CA ALA A 125 -6.86 10.39 18.33
C ALA A 125 -5.82 11.36 18.90
N ARG A 126 -6.10 11.94 20.08
CA ARG A 126 -5.17 12.83 20.78
C ARG A 126 -3.88 12.11 21.16
N ALA A 127 -3.96 10.94 21.79
CA ALA A 127 -2.79 10.18 22.20
C ALA A 127 -1.89 9.79 21.01
N LEU A 128 -2.47 9.45 19.86
CA LEU A 128 -1.75 9.15 18.63
C LEU A 128 -1.06 10.39 18.06
N ALA A 129 -1.77 11.53 17.99
CA ALA A 129 -1.22 12.78 17.50
C ALA A 129 -0.10 13.31 18.41
N GLU A 130 -0.25 13.22 19.74
CA GLU A 130 0.81 13.58 20.71
C GLU A 130 2.07 12.73 20.53
N ARG A 131 1.91 11.42 20.29
CA ARG A 131 3.06 10.53 20.01
C ARG A 131 3.74 10.89 18.69
N ALA A 132 2.98 11.25 17.66
CA ALA A 132 3.54 11.72 16.41
C ALA A 132 4.32 13.04 16.60
N VAL A 133 3.75 14.03 17.32
CA VAL A 133 4.43 15.29 17.64
C VAL A 133 5.73 15.02 18.42
N ALA A 134 5.70 14.12 19.40
CA ALA A 134 6.87 13.82 20.24
C ALA A 134 8.02 13.18 19.45
N SER A 135 7.79 12.64 18.27
CA SER A 135 8.84 12.12 17.40
C SER A 135 9.74 13.22 16.82
N GLY A 136 9.23 14.45 16.71
CA GLY A 136 9.91 15.58 16.08
C GLY A 136 10.10 15.41 14.57
N GLY A 137 11.12 16.07 14.04
CA GLY A 137 11.51 15.96 12.63
C GLY A 137 10.75 16.91 11.70
N GLU A 138 10.98 16.75 10.40
CA GLU A 138 10.42 17.66 9.38
C GLU A 138 8.90 17.68 9.33
N ARG A 139 8.25 16.59 9.70
CA ARG A 139 6.79 16.45 9.68
C ARG A 139 6.09 16.90 10.96
N GLU A 140 6.83 17.27 11.99
CA GLU A 140 6.27 17.75 13.26
C GLU A 140 5.20 18.86 13.10
N PRO A 141 5.36 19.86 12.21
CA PRO A 141 4.32 20.87 12.00
C PRO A 141 2.98 20.29 11.53
N VAL A 142 3.02 19.24 10.70
CA VAL A 142 1.81 18.53 10.25
C VAL A 142 1.14 17.84 11.43
N TYR A 143 1.91 17.13 12.26
CA TYR A 143 1.40 16.43 13.44
C TYR A 143 0.80 17.40 14.46
N ARG A 144 1.44 18.56 14.68
CA ARG A 144 0.89 19.64 15.53
C ARG A 144 -0.43 20.18 15.00
N SER A 145 -0.59 20.33 13.68
CA SER A 145 -1.85 20.74 13.07
C SER A 145 -2.96 19.73 13.37
N THR A 146 -2.68 18.45 13.20
CA THR A 146 -3.63 17.39 13.53
C THR A 146 -4.02 17.40 15.01
N LEU A 147 -3.04 17.55 15.92
CA LEU A 147 -3.31 17.63 17.36
C LEU A 147 -4.21 18.83 17.68
N ALA A 148 -3.95 19.98 17.08
CA ALA A 148 -4.78 21.18 17.26
C ALA A 148 -6.22 20.98 16.75
N GLU A 149 -6.41 20.27 15.63
CA GLU A 149 -7.75 19.92 15.13
C GLU A 149 -8.50 19.00 16.10
N VAL A 150 -7.82 17.99 16.62
CA VAL A 150 -8.39 17.06 17.62
C VAL A 150 -8.79 17.80 18.89
N ASP A 151 -7.93 18.70 19.38
CA ASP A 151 -8.21 19.50 20.58
C ASP A 151 -9.37 20.50 20.39
N SER A 152 -9.51 21.04 19.19
CA SER A 152 -10.61 21.95 18.87
C SER A 152 -11.96 21.23 18.78
N ALA A 153 -11.96 20.00 18.30
CA ALA A 153 -13.16 19.17 18.18
C ALA A 153 -13.67 18.66 19.55
N GLY A 154 -12.83 18.68 20.58
CA GLY A 154 -13.18 18.25 21.95
C GLY A 154 -13.71 19.37 22.85
N ARG A 155 -13.86 20.60 22.32
CA ARG A 155 -14.40 21.76 23.06
C ARG A 155 -15.85 22.01 22.71
#